data_502a60a83f96e2a8b3bad56ad62076c4
#
_entry.id   502a60a83f96e2a8b3bad56ad62076c4
#
_cell.length_a   1.000
_cell.length_b   1.000
_cell.length_c   1.000
_cell.angle_alpha   90.00
_cell.angle_beta   90.00
_cell.angle_gamma   90.00
#
_symmetry.space_group_name_H-M   'P 1'
#
loop_
_entity.id
_entity.type
_entity.pdbx_description
1 polymer ?
#
loop_
_entity_poly.entity_id
_entity_poly.type
_entity_poly.pdbx_seq_one_letter_code
_entity_poly.pdbx_strand_id
1 'polypeptide(L)'
;MDNPSPYLQLRIPKPDKQALSFCDASVHGLTEWVAGLPKANLGETARLLYQCLVELNQLETPASNRMKLMELLRPEVLFVCKHLEKHFLNQSVVLDERPRKVANLCQALQNHLAIGYKLIVTQEASQFRKEQPQPLAIALQRSLHSMFGPLVRACQLYCPVPDGLWLEMHLVYRTAVAFNLQHIAVTDPLSHYDAPHSVENAYLAAMLLGCARTNQMRQNAIANLAEAIEGWAPLVHLQTADSPASLFWIAIRQDAPPRLKSLFKDSEKQYLLGINPTPLLDAIEEYLQADASKRAFARLPVTERLTPEQIQHLGAAWGDTAERTFRRIPAQGTMTICLGMSAVHYFLAGEKDFGDVLKAPDEPRNANFASKKKGAPDIWANSFDAQPVARWEPGEPMEEIKYSSPETLIADNNLDKYPVYELLIVNHSPSGYCLSWPREVPSQLQAGELLGIQDTAKQGWSVAVARWIRQVRGGGTQMGIELIAPSAQPCGLQLVRKAGESSQYLRALLLPEIEAISRPPGLITPRMPFQE
;
A
#
# COMPACT_ATOMS: atom_id res chain seq x y z
N MET A 1 -8.40 13.07 39.29
CA MET A 1 -8.71 11.66 39.03
C MET A 1 -7.49 11.08 38.30
N ASP A 2 -6.77 10.19 38.95
CA ASP A 2 -5.61 9.54 38.32
C ASP A 2 -6.06 8.76 37.11
N ASN A 3 -5.45 9.09 35.97
CA ASN A 3 -5.75 8.40 34.71
C ASN A 3 -5.26 6.96 34.84
N PRO A 4 -6.08 5.92 34.60
CA PRO A 4 -5.64 4.53 34.77
C PRO A 4 -4.40 4.24 33.93
N SER A 5 -3.51 3.39 34.45
CA SER A 5 -2.28 3.03 33.76
C SER A 5 -2.55 2.57 32.33
N PRO A 6 -1.72 2.96 31.34
CA PRO A 6 -2.01 2.70 29.91
C PRO A 6 -2.25 1.21 29.61
N TYR A 7 -1.49 0.28 30.22
CA TYR A 7 -1.64 -1.15 30.00
C TYR A 7 -3.00 -1.72 30.46
N LEU A 8 -3.68 -1.06 31.41
CA LEU A 8 -5.02 -1.45 31.87
C LEU A 8 -6.13 -1.06 30.87
N GLN A 9 -5.82 -0.21 29.90
CA GLN A 9 -6.75 0.24 28.87
C GLN A 9 -6.65 -0.59 27.58
N LEU A 10 -5.69 -1.52 27.50
CA LEU A 10 -5.53 -2.40 26.34
C LEU A 10 -6.75 -3.30 26.18
N ARG A 11 -7.21 -3.45 24.93
CA ARG A 11 -8.33 -4.33 24.60
C ARG A 11 -7.86 -5.77 24.53
N ILE A 12 -8.14 -6.51 25.57
CA ILE A 12 -7.81 -7.93 25.71
C ILE A 12 -9.00 -8.72 26.29
N PRO A 13 -9.19 -9.98 25.92
CA PRO A 13 -10.17 -10.84 26.59
C PRO A 13 -9.70 -11.17 28.01
N LYS A 14 -10.64 -11.57 28.86
CA LYS A 14 -10.32 -12.18 30.15
C LYS A 14 -10.08 -13.67 29.91
N PRO A 15 -8.88 -14.22 30.21
CA PRO A 15 -8.64 -15.65 30.13
C PRO A 15 -9.57 -16.41 31.09
N ASP A 16 -10.11 -17.56 30.63
CA ASP A 16 -11.07 -18.38 31.39
C ASP A 16 -10.92 -19.90 31.10
N LYS A 17 -9.98 -20.28 30.22
CA LYS A 17 -9.73 -21.68 29.86
C LYS A 17 -8.50 -22.24 30.59
N GLN A 18 -8.59 -23.47 31.03
CA GLN A 18 -7.49 -24.19 31.71
C GLN A 18 -6.65 -25.05 30.78
N ALA A 19 -7.16 -25.38 29.59
CA ALA A 19 -6.51 -26.23 28.61
C ALA A 19 -6.83 -25.82 27.19
N LEU A 20 -5.98 -26.20 26.25
CA LEU A 20 -6.24 -26.11 24.81
C LEU A 20 -6.96 -27.36 24.33
N SER A 21 -7.84 -27.25 23.33
CA SER A 21 -8.60 -28.40 22.83
C SER A 21 -7.83 -29.28 21.85
N PHE A 22 -6.70 -28.83 21.33
CA PHE A 22 -5.99 -29.43 20.19
C PHE A 22 -4.58 -29.92 20.54
N CYS A 23 -3.97 -29.49 21.66
CA CYS A 23 -2.68 -29.96 22.17
C CYS A 23 -2.49 -29.58 23.65
N ASP A 24 -1.46 -30.14 24.29
CA ASP A 24 -1.06 -29.68 25.61
C ASP A 24 -0.58 -28.22 25.58
N ALA A 25 -0.91 -27.44 26.61
CA ALA A 25 -0.53 -26.04 26.75
C ALA A 25 0.97 -25.89 27.15
N SER A 26 1.84 -26.67 26.53
CA SER A 26 3.29 -26.70 26.72
C SER A 26 4.01 -26.39 25.42
N VAL A 27 5.28 -25.98 25.53
CA VAL A 27 6.15 -25.73 24.37
C VAL A 27 6.25 -26.97 23.48
N HIS A 28 6.41 -28.15 24.10
CA HIS A 28 6.54 -29.43 23.40
C HIS A 28 5.27 -29.77 22.63
N GLY A 29 4.10 -29.78 23.28
CA GLY A 29 2.82 -30.10 22.64
C GLY A 29 2.47 -29.17 21.51
N LEU A 30 2.71 -27.84 21.67
CA LEU A 30 2.47 -26.89 20.60
C LEU A 30 3.48 -27.02 19.43
N THR A 31 4.74 -27.37 19.71
CA THR A 31 5.75 -27.62 18.65
C THR A 31 5.34 -28.80 17.77
N GLU A 32 4.89 -29.92 18.40
CA GLU A 32 4.38 -31.09 17.65
C GLU A 32 3.14 -30.73 16.81
N TRP A 33 2.21 -29.95 17.38
CA TRP A 33 1.03 -29.50 16.66
C TRP A 33 1.37 -28.61 15.47
N VAL A 34 2.29 -27.65 15.62
CA VAL A 34 2.78 -26.77 14.54
C VAL A 34 3.45 -27.59 13.44
N ALA A 35 4.24 -28.60 13.79
CA ALA A 35 4.87 -29.51 12.82
C ALA A 35 3.83 -30.30 12.01
N GLY A 36 2.67 -30.59 12.60
CA GLY A 36 1.55 -31.29 11.95
C GLY A 36 0.64 -30.39 11.07
N LEU A 37 0.88 -29.09 11.00
CA LEU A 37 0.04 -28.19 10.19
C LEU A 37 0.10 -28.53 8.68
N PRO A 38 -1.03 -28.54 7.97
CA PRO A 38 -1.09 -28.85 6.54
C PRO A 38 -0.61 -27.66 5.69
N LYS A 39 0.70 -27.33 5.75
CA LYS A 39 1.29 -26.11 5.12
C LYS A 39 1.10 -26.01 3.61
N ALA A 40 0.84 -27.14 2.93
CA ALA A 40 0.49 -27.16 1.51
C ALA A 40 -0.93 -26.60 1.26
N ASN A 41 -1.83 -26.67 2.24
CA ASN A 41 -3.17 -26.07 2.20
C ASN A 41 -3.21 -24.82 3.09
N LEU A 42 -2.84 -23.67 2.52
CA LEU A 42 -2.75 -22.40 3.26
C LEU A 42 -4.09 -21.99 3.90
N GLY A 43 -5.22 -22.26 3.25
CA GLY A 43 -6.53 -21.92 3.79
C GLY A 43 -6.86 -22.70 5.06
N GLU A 44 -6.60 -23.99 5.05
CA GLU A 44 -6.78 -24.86 6.22
C GLU A 44 -5.78 -24.51 7.33
N THR A 45 -4.52 -24.29 6.98
CA THR A 45 -3.50 -23.83 7.95
C THR A 45 -3.92 -22.52 8.61
N ALA A 46 -4.40 -21.55 7.84
CA ALA A 46 -4.88 -20.28 8.39
C ALA A 46 -6.07 -20.45 9.34
N ARG A 47 -7.00 -21.34 9.01
CA ARG A 47 -8.16 -21.67 9.86
C ARG A 47 -7.73 -22.29 11.18
N LEU A 48 -6.82 -23.26 11.14
CA LEU A 48 -6.28 -23.93 12.34
C LEU A 48 -5.51 -22.93 13.22
N LEU A 49 -4.65 -22.10 12.65
CA LEU A 49 -3.92 -21.05 13.38
C LEU A 49 -4.87 -20.04 14.01
N TYR A 50 -5.95 -19.64 13.32
CA TYR A 50 -6.95 -18.76 13.88
C TYR A 50 -7.62 -19.36 15.12
N GLN A 51 -8.08 -20.61 15.04
CA GLN A 51 -8.68 -21.32 16.17
C GLN A 51 -7.71 -21.46 17.34
N CYS A 52 -6.46 -21.85 17.04
CA CYS A 52 -5.39 -21.95 18.02
C CYS A 52 -5.16 -20.62 18.76
N LEU A 53 -5.02 -19.52 18.04
CA LEU A 53 -4.80 -18.19 18.64
C LEU A 53 -5.99 -17.73 19.49
N VAL A 54 -7.23 -18.00 19.04
CA VAL A 54 -8.44 -17.67 19.83
C VAL A 54 -8.43 -18.41 21.15
N GLU A 55 -8.15 -19.73 21.16
CA GLU A 55 -8.08 -20.53 22.39
C GLU A 55 -6.91 -20.13 23.27
N LEU A 56 -5.74 -19.91 22.68
CA LEU A 56 -4.55 -19.47 23.42
C LEU A 56 -4.77 -18.12 24.12
N ASN A 57 -5.52 -17.22 23.51
CA ASN A 57 -5.86 -15.93 24.13
C ASN A 57 -6.87 -16.05 25.29
N GLN A 58 -7.60 -17.15 25.36
CA GLN A 58 -8.50 -17.48 26.46
C GLN A 58 -7.84 -18.35 27.54
N LEU A 59 -6.66 -18.91 27.27
CA LEU A 59 -5.95 -19.81 28.19
C LEU A 59 -5.41 -19.06 29.40
N GLU A 60 -5.68 -19.53 30.61
CA GLU A 60 -5.02 -19.10 31.84
C GLU A 60 -3.62 -19.73 31.93
N THR A 61 -2.58 -18.92 31.73
CA THR A 61 -1.19 -19.39 31.75
C THR A 61 -0.26 -18.22 32.14
N PRO A 62 0.89 -18.52 32.80
CA PRO A 62 1.87 -17.48 33.10
C PRO A 62 2.40 -16.77 31.85
N ALA A 63 2.73 -15.47 31.96
CA ALA A 63 3.26 -14.65 30.87
C ALA A 63 4.48 -15.31 30.19
N SER A 64 5.36 -15.90 30.96
CA SER A 64 6.56 -16.59 30.44
C SER A 64 6.24 -17.80 29.55
N ASN A 65 5.20 -18.58 29.89
CA ASN A 65 4.74 -19.70 29.07
C ASN A 65 4.02 -19.15 27.81
N ARG A 66 3.09 -18.21 28.00
CA ARG A 66 2.41 -17.56 26.86
C ARG A 66 3.40 -16.99 25.84
N MET A 67 4.46 -16.32 26.31
CA MET A 67 5.51 -15.79 25.43
C MET A 67 6.13 -16.89 24.56
N LYS A 68 6.51 -18.02 25.14
CA LYS A 68 7.10 -19.14 24.39
C LYS A 68 6.11 -19.71 23.36
N LEU A 69 4.84 -19.86 23.74
CA LEU A 69 3.81 -20.36 22.83
C LEU A 69 3.53 -19.37 21.68
N MET A 70 3.48 -18.07 21.98
CA MET A 70 3.29 -17.02 20.95
C MET A 70 4.47 -16.95 19.97
N GLU A 71 5.71 -17.07 20.43
CA GLU A 71 6.89 -17.07 19.56
C GLU A 71 6.97 -18.31 18.64
N LEU A 72 6.35 -19.45 19.00
CA LEU A 72 6.18 -20.60 18.11
C LEU A 72 5.14 -20.35 17.00
N LEU A 73 4.06 -19.64 17.31
CA LEU A 73 2.98 -19.38 16.35
C LEU A 73 3.27 -18.21 15.42
N ARG A 74 4.05 -17.23 15.90
CA ARG A 74 4.31 -15.99 15.16
C ARG A 74 4.90 -16.21 13.76
N PRO A 75 5.95 -17.06 13.56
CA PRO A 75 6.48 -17.34 12.23
C PRO A 75 5.43 -17.92 11.29
N GLU A 76 4.61 -18.85 11.78
CA GLU A 76 3.57 -19.52 10.99
C GLU A 76 2.47 -18.53 10.56
N VAL A 77 2.08 -17.63 11.45
CA VAL A 77 1.10 -16.57 11.13
C VAL A 77 1.64 -15.63 10.08
N LEU A 78 2.88 -15.16 10.22
CA LEU A 78 3.52 -14.28 9.25
C LEU A 78 3.68 -14.96 7.88
N PHE A 79 4.12 -16.22 7.88
CA PHE A 79 4.24 -17.03 6.67
C PHE A 79 2.90 -17.16 5.94
N VAL A 80 1.85 -17.57 6.64
CA VAL A 80 0.51 -17.74 6.04
C VAL A 80 -0.04 -16.41 5.52
N CYS A 81 0.04 -15.34 6.31
CA CYS A 81 -0.43 -14.02 5.87
C CYS A 81 0.30 -13.56 4.60
N LYS A 82 1.62 -13.70 4.54
CA LYS A 82 2.43 -13.32 3.37
C LYS A 82 2.01 -14.08 2.11
N HIS A 83 1.78 -15.39 2.23
CA HIS A 83 1.39 -16.22 1.07
C HIS A 83 -0.08 -16.02 0.65
N LEU A 84 -0.95 -15.59 1.56
CA LEU A 84 -2.34 -15.26 1.24
C LEU A 84 -2.50 -13.89 0.59
N GLU A 85 -1.52 -12.99 0.68
CA GLU A 85 -1.55 -11.65 0.06
C GLU A 85 -1.85 -11.70 -1.45
N LYS A 86 -1.32 -12.68 -2.17
CA LYS A 86 -1.58 -12.89 -3.61
C LYS A 86 -3.06 -13.04 -3.99
N HIS A 87 -3.92 -13.38 -3.03
CA HIS A 87 -5.34 -13.59 -3.26
C HIS A 87 -6.18 -12.32 -3.13
N PHE A 88 -5.62 -11.23 -2.60
CA PHE A 88 -6.33 -9.96 -2.43
C PHE A 88 -5.53 -8.71 -2.85
N LEU A 89 -4.21 -8.82 -3.05
CA LEU A 89 -3.43 -7.73 -3.65
C LEU A 89 -3.48 -7.82 -5.18
N ASN A 90 -3.32 -6.67 -5.83
CA ASN A 90 -3.42 -6.51 -7.29
C ASN A 90 -4.80 -6.96 -7.86
N GLN A 91 -5.82 -6.85 -7.03
CA GLN A 91 -7.23 -7.02 -7.40
C GLN A 91 -7.89 -5.64 -7.52
N SER A 92 -9.19 -5.61 -7.82
CA SER A 92 -9.96 -4.38 -7.74
C SER A 92 -9.81 -3.70 -6.37
N VAL A 93 -9.80 -2.36 -6.35
CA VAL A 93 -9.76 -1.56 -5.10
C VAL A 93 -10.88 -1.97 -4.15
N VAL A 94 -12.07 -2.26 -4.67
CA VAL A 94 -13.17 -2.87 -3.91
C VAL A 94 -13.09 -4.37 -4.13
N LEU A 95 -12.67 -5.09 -3.09
CA LEU A 95 -12.51 -6.53 -3.18
C LEU A 95 -13.84 -7.26 -3.28
N ASP A 96 -13.90 -8.24 -4.18
CA ASP A 96 -14.96 -9.24 -4.22
C ASP A 96 -15.05 -10.03 -2.91
N GLU A 97 -16.11 -10.77 -2.72
CA GLU A 97 -16.40 -11.49 -1.48
C GLU A 97 -15.28 -12.45 -1.07
N ARG A 98 -14.74 -13.25 -1.98
CA ARG A 98 -13.68 -14.24 -1.68
C ARG A 98 -12.35 -13.58 -1.32
N PRO A 99 -11.75 -12.69 -2.13
CA PRO A 99 -10.57 -11.92 -1.74
C PRO A 99 -10.74 -11.17 -0.42
N ARG A 100 -11.90 -10.57 -0.19
CA ARG A 100 -12.23 -9.87 1.05
C ARG A 100 -12.23 -10.80 2.26
N LYS A 101 -12.80 -12.01 2.15
CA LYS A 101 -12.75 -13.01 3.23
C LYS A 101 -11.31 -13.41 3.56
N VAL A 102 -10.45 -13.58 2.55
CA VAL A 102 -9.04 -13.90 2.75
C VAL A 102 -8.30 -12.75 3.45
N ALA A 103 -8.51 -11.51 3.01
CA ALA A 103 -7.92 -10.33 3.66
C ALA A 103 -8.37 -10.19 5.13
N ASN A 104 -9.67 -10.44 5.40
CA ASN A 104 -10.23 -10.43 6.76
C ASN A 104 -9.64 -11.54 7.64
N LEU A 105 -9.38 -12.72 7.09
CA LEU A 105 -8.73 -13.81 7.83
C LEU A 105 -7.29 -13.44 8.22
N CYS A 106 -6.51 -12.88 7.30
CA CYS A 106 -5.18 -12.36 7.62
C CYS A 106 -5.25 -11.26 8.69
N GLN A 107 -6.23 -10.36 8.61
CA GLN A 107 -6.48 -9.34 9.62
C GLN A 107 -6.76 -9.96 11.00
N ALA A 108 -7.62 -10.96 11.06
CA ALA A 108 -7.99 -11.65 12.28
C ALA A 108 -6.80 -12.39 12.91
N LEU A 109 -6.00 -13.10 12.12
CA LEU A 109 -4.78 -13.77 12.57
C LEU A 109 -3.82 -12.80 13.26
N GLN A 110 -3.51 -11.67 12.63
CA GLN A 110 -2.60 -10.68 13.17
C GLN A 110 -3.18 -9.95 14.40
N ASN A 111 -4.50 -9.70 14.42
CA ASN A 111 -5.17 -9.13 15.59
C ASN A 111 -5.09 -10.07 16.79
N HIS A 112 -5.35 -11.38 16.61
CA HIS A 112 -5.24 -12.37 17.68
C HIS A 112 -3.81 -12.57 18.15
N LEU A 113 -2.83 -12.47 17.24
CA LEU A 113 -1.41 -12.45 17.59
C LEU A 113 -1.07 -11.24 18.48
N ALA A 114 -1.53 -10.04 18.10
CA ALA A 114 -1.36 -8.83 18.91
C ALA A 114 -2.05 -8.94 20.27
N ILE A 115 -3.24 -9.52 20.36
CA ILE A 115 -3.94 -9.79 21.63
C ILE A 115 -3.10 -10.67 22.54
N GLY A 116 -2.50 -11.75 22.03
CA GLY A 116 -1.64 -12.64 22.81
C GLY A 116 -0.46 -11.91 23.46
N TYR A 117 0.22 -11.03 22.70
CA TYR A 117 1.30 -10.19 23.25
C TYR A 117 0.79 -9.12 24.22
N LYS A 118 -0.38 -8.50 23.97
CA LYS A 118 -0.97 -7.55 24.91
C LYS A 118 -1.37 -8.20 26.25
N LEU A 119 -1.80 -9.45 26.25
CA LEU A 119 -2.02 -10.22 27.48
C LEU A 119 -0.72 -10.37 28.28
N ILE A 120 0.41 -10.63 27.59
CA ILE A 120 1.72 -10.68 28.23
C ILE A 120 2.09 -9.30 28.79
N VAL A 121 1.90 -8.23 28.01
CA VAL A 121 2.16 -6.85 28.46
C VAL A 121 1.39 -6.55 29.74
N THR A 122 0.10 -6.88 29.80
CA THR A 122 -0.72 -6.59 30.98
C THR A 122 -0.24 -7.38 32.19
N GLN A 123 0.12 -8.64 32.03
CA GLN A 123 0.61 -9.51 33.10
C GLN A 123 1.99 -9.07 33.61
N GLU A 124 2.95 -8.84 32.71
CA GLU A 124 4.32 -8.40 33.05
C GLU A 124 4.32 -6.97 33.66
N ALA A 125 3.49 -6.06 33.13
CA ALA A 125 3.38 -4.71 33.67
C ALA A 125 2.82 -4.68 35.09
N SER A 126 1.88 -5.58 35.42
CA SER A 126 1.31 -5.68 36.77
C SER A 126 2.29 -6.21 37.82
N GLN A 127 3.33 -6.95 37.39
CA GLN A 127 4.36 -7.58 38.25
C GLN A 127 5.77 -7.08 37.91
N PHE A 128 5.86 -5.88 37.28
CA PHE A 128 7.11 -5.37 36.72
C PHE A 128 8.25 -5.28 37.76
N ARG A 129 9.42 -5.82 37.36
CA ARG A 129 10.66 -5.74 38.10
C ARG A 129 11.71 -5.00 37.30
N LYS A 130 12.28 -3.95 37.88
CA LYS A 130 13.31 -3.14 37.20
C LYS A 130 14.57 -3.90 36.82
N GLU A 131 14.87 -4.97 37.56
CA GLU A 131 16.02 -5.85 37.33
C GLU A 131 15.84 -6.77 36.11
N GLN A 132 14.60 -6.96 35.66
CA GLN A 132 14.25 -7.85 34.54
C GLN A 132 13.34 -7.13 33.55
N PRO A 133 13.82 -6.12 32.82
CA PRO A 133 13.00 -5.31 31.91
C PRO A 133 12.68 -6.01 30.59
N GLN A 134 13.48 -6.98 30.18
CA GLN A 134 13.43 -7.59 28.84
C GLN A 134 12.08 -8.28 28.51
N PRO A 135 11.45 -9.08 29.39
CA PRO A 135 10.19 -9.73 29.05
C PRO A 135 9.09 -8.75 28.65
N LEU A 136 8.95 -7.66 29.41
CA LEU A 136 7.98 -6.62 29.09
C LEU A 136 8.37 -5.84 27.82
N ALA A 137 9.64 -5.50 27.62
CA ALA A 137 10.12 -4.82 26.42
C ALA A 137 9.87 -5.65 25.15
N ILE A 138 10.14 -6.96 25.20
CA ILE A 138 9.86 -7.88 24.10
C ILE A 138 8.36 -7.90 23.80
N ALA A 139 7.52 -8.08 24.81
CA ALA A 139 6.07 -8.14 24.63
C ALA A 139 5.49 -6.85 24.02
N LEU A 140 6.00 -5.68 24.44
CA LEU A 140 5.62 -4.38 23.89
C LEU A 140 6.03 -4.26 22.42
N GLN A 141 7.27 -4.60 22.08
CA GLN A 141 7.76 -4.57 20.70
C GLN A 141 6.97 -5.53 19.80
N ARG A 142 6.74 -6.77 20.26
CA ARG A 142 5.94 -7.79 19.54
C ARG A 142 4.48 -7.35 19.33
N SER A 143 3.89 -6.67 20.33
CA SER A 143 2.54 -6.10 20.21
C SER A 143 2.46 -5.09 19.08
N LEU A 144 3.41 -4.14 19.02
CA LEU A 144 3.49 -3.13 17.96
C LEU A 144 3.71 -3.75 16.58
N HIS A 145 4.68 -4.69 16.48
CA HIS A 145 4.96 -5.37 15.24
C HIS A 145 3.75 -6.18 14.72
N SER A 146 2.99 -6.84 15.61
CA SER A 146 1.78 -7.58 15.23
C SER A 146 0.66 -6.65 14.78
N MET A 147 0.54 -5.44 15.33
CA MET A 147 -0.42 -4.42 14.92
C MET A 147 0.00 -3.67 13.64
N PHE A 148 1.28 -3.69 13.28
CA PHE A 148 1.78 -3.07 12.05
C PHE A 148 1.23 -3.75 10.79
N GLY A 149 1.09 -5.08 10.77
CA GLY A 149 0.54 -5.81 9.63
C GLY A 149 -0.89 -5.37 9.23
N PRO A 150 -1.85 -5.28 10.16
CA PRO A 150 -3.17 -4.67 9.91
C PRO A 150 -3.12 -3.26 9.34
N LEU A 151 -2.19 -2.42 9.81
CA LEU A 151 -2.00 -1.07 9.30
C LEU A 151 -1.51 -1.09 7.84
N VAL A 152 -0.49 -1.90 7.53
CA VAL A 152 0.04 -2.07 6.16
C VAL A 152 -1.07 -2.52 5.22
N ARG A 153 -1.88 -3.50 5.62
CA ARG A 153 -2.98 -4.01 4.79
C ARG A 153 -4.05 -2.95 4.54
N ALA A 154 -4.42 -2.16 5.55
CA ALA A 154 -5.35 -1.05 5.36
C ALA A 154 -4.82 -0.05 4.33
N CYS A 155 -3.52 0.29 4.38
CA CYS A 155 -2.87 1.14 3.40
C CYS A 155 -2.88 0.52 1.99
N GLN A 156 -2.50 -0.76 1.86
CA GLN A 156 -2.46 -1.47 0.58
C GLN A 156 -3.84 -1.57 -0.10
N LEU A 157 -4.88 -1.77 0.69
CA LEU A 157 -6.26 -1.84 0.20
C LEU A 157 -6.94 -0.48 0.12
N TYR A 158 -6.23 0.62 0.42
CA TYR A 158 -6.76 1.98 0.47
C TYR A 158 -7.99 2.12 1.38
N CYS A 159 -8.12 1.23 2.36
CA CYS A 159 -9.21 1.19 3.32
C CYS A 159 -8.94 2.09 4.53
N PRO A 160 -9.98 2.56 5.22
CA PRO A 160 -9.81 3.14 6.54
C PRO A 160 -9.10 2.17 7.49
N VAL A 161 -8.18 2.70 8.29
CA VAL A 161 -7.53 1.91 9.34
C VAL A 161 -8.58 1.40 10.32
N PRO A 162 -8.48 0.14 10.80
CA PRO A 162 -9.42 -0.43 11.77
C PRO A 162 -9.58 0.44 13.02
N ASP A 163 -10.82 0.56 13.50
CA ASP A 163 -11.14 1.38 14.68
C ASP A 163 -10.42 0.89 15.93
N GLY A 164 -9.77 1.82 16.61
CA GLY A 164 -9.00 1.58 17.82
C GLY A 164 -7.55 1.17 17.57
N LEU A 165 -7.12 0.90 16.34
CA LEU A 165 -5.77 0.42 16.06
C LEU A 165 -4.70 1.46 16.44
N TRP A 166 -4.90 2.73 16.09
CA TRP A 166 -3.98 3.79 16.47
C TRP A 166 -3.90 3.97 17.98
N LEU A 167 -5.06 4.00 18.64
CA LEU A 167 -5.12 4.15 20.10
C LEU A 167 -4.42 2.99 20.82
N GLU A 168 -4.60 1.75 20.36
CA GLU A 168 -3.91 0.58 20.92
C GLU A 168 -2.39 0.69 20.76
N MET A 169 -1.88 1.12 19.60
CA MET A 169 -0.45 1.37 19.41
C MET A 169 0.06 2.47 20.35
N HIS A 170 -0.70 3.55 20.51
CA HIS A 170 -0.36 4.63 21.44
C HIS A 170 -0.35 4.14 22.90
N LEU A 171 -1.29 3.29 23.30
CA LEU A 171 -1.34 2.71 24.65
C LEU A 171 -0.12 1.82 24.91
N VAL A 172 0.27 0.98 23.95
CA VAL A 172 1.47 0.13 24.06
C VAL A 172 2.73 0.99 24.21
N TYR A 173 2.88 2.03 23.37
CA TYR A 173 4.02 2.95 23.46
C TYR A 173 4.04 3.72 24.80
N ARG A 174 2.90 4.25 25.23
CA ARG A 174 2.77 4.92 26.54
C ARG A 174 3.10 3.98 27.71
N THR A 175 2.78 2.70 27.59
CA THR A 175 3.20 1.70 28.58
C THR A 175 4.71 1.59 28.61
N ALA A 176 5.38 1.51 27.46
CA ALA A 176 6.84 1.48 27.39
C ALA A 176 7.47 2.71 28.07
N VAL A 177 6.94 3.90 27.82
CA VAL A 177 7.42 5.16 28.43
C VAL A 177 7.18 5.17 29.96
N ALA A 178 6.03 4.69 30.42
CA ALA A 178 5.70 4.63 31.85
C ALA A 178 6.67 3.75 32.66
N PHE A 179 7.26 2.73 32.03
CA PHE A 179 8.24 1.83 32.63
C PHE A 179 9.70 2.14 32.20
N ASN A 180 9.95 3.19 31.43
CA ASN A 180 11.25 3.56 30.85
C ASN A 180 11.87 2.45 29.98
N LEU A 181 11.05 1.76 29.17
CA LEU A 181 11.44 0.64 28.32
C LEU A 181 11.54 0.99 26.84
N GLN A 182 11.16 2.21 26.45
CA GLN A 182 11.02 2.61 25.06
C GLN A 182 12.31 2.49 24.23
N HIS A 183 13.46 2.59 24.85
CA HIS A 183 14.76 2.52 24.19
C HIS A 183 15.51 1.18 24.42
N ILE A 184 14.88 0.22 25.12
CA ILE A 184 15.50 -1.09 25.31
C ILE A 184 15.58 -1.82 23.97
N ALA A 185 16.80 -2.27 23.64
CA ALA A 185 17.07 -3.06 22.45
C ALA A 185 16.42 -4.45 22.54
N VAL A 186 15.64 -4.81 21.55
CA VAL A 186 14.98 -6.11 21.40
C VAL A 186 15.43 -6.75 20.10
N THR A 187 16.02 -7.94 20.18
CA THR A 187 16.34 -8.76 19.00
C THR A 187 15.08 -9.43 18.48
N ASP A 188 14.84 -9.32 17.18
CA ASP A 188 13.73 -9.97 16.52
C ASP A 188 14.21 -10.80 15.33
N PRO A 189 14.19 -12.16 15.43
CA PRO A 189 14.65 -13.03 14.36
C PRO A 189 13.76 -12.99 13.10
N LEU A 190 12.59 -12.36 13.17
CA LEU A 190 11.66 -12.20 12.05
C LEU A 190 11.64 -10.76 11.50
N SER A 191 12.51 -9.89 11.98
CA SER A 191 12.69 -8.54 11.43
C SER A 191 13.33 -8.62 10.05
N HIS A 192 12.95 -7.69 9.17
CA HIS A 192 13.61 -7.49 7.87
C HIS A 192 14.95 -6.75 8.00
N TYR A 193 15.29 -6.29 9.19
CA TYR A 193 16.52 -5.56 9.50
C TYR A 193 17.32 -6.28 10.59
N ASP A 194 18.58 -6.53 10.32
CA ASP A 194 19.44 -7.40 11.17
C ASP A 194 19.89 -6.78 12.50
N ALA A 195 19.48 -5.55 12.81
CA ALA A 195 19.84 -4.91 14.07
C ALA A 195 18.72 -4.98 15.12
N PRO A 196 19.06 -4.99 16.43
CA PRO A 196 18.05 -4.90 17.47
C PRO A 196 17.22 -3.61 17.37
N HIS A 197 15.92 -3.74 17.55
CA HIS A 197 14.97 -2.62 17.48
C HIS A 197 14.40 -2.33 18.86
N SER A 198 14.31 -1.06 19.24
CA SER A 198 13.63 -0.64 20.45
C SER A 198 12.11 -0.66 20.25
N VAL A 199 11.36 -0.57 21.35
CA VAL A 199 9.90 -0.39 21.31
C VAL A 199 9.56 0.93 20.55
N GLU A 200 10.37 1.98 20.75
CA GLU A 200 10.21 3.27 20.06
C GLU A 200 10.40 3.12 18.55
N ASN A 201 11.39 2.34 18.09
CA ASN A 201 11.59 2.11 16.66
C ASN A 201 10.40 1.39 16.03
N ALA A 202 9.85 0.36 16.70
CA ALA A 202 8.65 -0.33 16.22
C ALA A 202 7.42 0.60 16.17
N TYR A 203 7.29 1.50 17.14
CA TYR A 203 6.24 2.52 17.15
C TYR A 203 6.44 3.55 16.04
N LEU A 204 7.66 4.07 15.86
CA LEU A 204 8.00 5.04 14.82
C LEU A 204 7.81 4.48 13.41
N ALA A 205 8.07 3.20 13.17
CA ALA A 205 7.77 2.56 11.89
C ALA A 205 6.29 2.69 11.52
N ALA A 206 5.38 2.45 12.47
CA ALA A 206 3.95 2.64 12.26
C ALA A 206 3.58 4.11 12.04
N MET A 207 4.17 5.04 12.80
CA MET A 207 3.94 6.47 12.66
C MET A 207 4.40 6.99 11.31
N LEU A 208 5.58 6.59 10.84
CA LEU A 208 6.11 6.94 9.52
C LEU A 208 5.19 6.44 8.39
N LEU A 209 4.72 5.19 8.48
CA LEU A 209 3.77 4.67 7.51
C LEU A 209 2.47 5.50 7.47
N GLY A 210 1.98 5.94 8.63
CA GLY A 210 0.83 6.83 8.75
C GLY A 210 1.02 8.19 8.06
N CYS A 211 2.26 8.68 7.97
CA CYS A 211 2.64 9.94 7.32
C CYS A 211 3.03 9.77 5.84
N ALA A 212 3.24 8.55 5.35
CA ALA A 212 3.85 8.27 4.03
C ALA A 212 2.94 8.58 2.83
N ARG A 213 1.70 9.07 3.03
CA ARG A 213 0.71 9.30 1.96
C ARG A 213 0.51 8.07 1.08
N THR A 214 0.36 6.91 1.71
CA THR A 214 0.23 5.60 1.04
C THR A 214 -0.91 5.52 0.03
N ASN A 215 -1.93 6.36 0.17
CA ASN A 215 -3.01 6.50 -0.80
C ASN A 215 -2.56 7.05 -2.18
N GLN A 216 -1.32 7.53 -2.28
CA GLN A 216 -0.67 7.98 -3.52
C GLN A 216 0.31 6.93 -4.07
N MET A 217 0.45 5.77 -3.42
CA MET A 217 1.39 4.72 -3.78
C MET A 217 0.65 3.48 -4.29
N ARG A 218 1.27 2.71 -5.16
CA ARG A 218 0.77 1.39 -5.57
C ARG A 218 0.94 0.36 -4.46
N GLN A 219 0.09 -0.65 -4.43
CA GLN A 219 0.08 -1.69 -3.38
C GLN A 219 1.45 -2.34 -3.15
N ASN A 220 2.18 -2.66 -4.22
CA ASN A 220 3.52 -3.25 -4.13
C ASN A 220 4.55 -2.27 -3.55
N ALA A 221 4.46 -0.98 -3.88
CA ALA A 221 5.34 0.03 -3.31
C ALA A 221 5.10 0.20 -1.80
N ILE A 222 3.85 0.08 -1.34
CA ILE A 222 3.50 0.09 0.08
C ILE A 222 4.10 -1.15 0.79
N ALA A 223 4.06 -2.33 0.16
CA ALA A 223 4.70 -3.53 0.72
C ALA A 223 6.22 -3.34 0.88
N ASN A 224 6.88 -2.85 -0.17
CA ASN A 224 8.32 -2.60 -0.15
C ASN A 224 8.70 -1.52 0.88
N LEU A 225 7.88 -0.48 1.04
CA LEU A 225 8.05 0.52 2.08
C LEU A 225 7.92 -0.11 3.48
N ALA A 226 6.93 -0.96 3.71
CA ALA A 226 6.71 -1.59 5.00
C ALA A 226 7.91 -2.48 5.43
N GLU A 227 8.58 -3.12 4.48
CA GLU A 227 9.82 -3.87 4.73
C GLU A 227 11.01 -2.93 5.03
N ALA A 228 11.15 -1.82 4.30
CA ALA A 228 12.28 -0.89 4.45
C ALA A 228 12.19 0.01 5.70
N ILE A 229 10.98 0.37 6.12
CA ILE A 229 10.72 1.36 7.16
C ILE A 229 11.24 0.94 8.54
N GLU A 230 11.39 -0.36 8.79
CA GLU A 230 12.00 -0.88 10.01
C GLU A 230 13.45 -0.36 10.14
N GLY A 231 14.25 -0.42 9.07
CA GLY A 231 15.61 0.08 9.05
C GLY A 231 15.72 1.62 9.07
N TRP A 232 14.63 2.34 8.75
CA TRP A 232 14.61 3.81 8.72
C TRP A 232 14.10 4.42 10.02
N ALA A 233 13.32 3.69 10.81
CA ALA A 233 12.78 4.17 12.07
C ALA A 233 13.86 4.70 13.05
N PRO A 234 15.06 4.12 13.15
CA PRO A 234 16.12 4.65 14.00
C PRO A 234 16.64 6.05 13.60
N LEU A 235 16.37 6.50 12.37
CA LEU A 235 16.73 7.83 11.88
C LEU A 235 15.69 8.92 12.23
N VAL A 236 14.64 8.57 12.97
CA VAL A 236 13.55 9.46 13.36
C VAL A 236 13.49 9.55 14.88
N HIS A 237 13.14 10.70 15.41
CA HIS A 237 13.10 10.90 16.85
C HIS A 237 11.75 11.46 17.31
N LEU A 238 11.26 10.92 18.41
CA LEU A 238 10.17 11.53 19.15
C LEU A 238 10.69 12.60 20.08
N GLN A 239 9.97 13.71 20.14
CA GLN A 239 10.31 14.87 20.95
C GLN A 239 9.05 15.60 21.40
N THR A 240 9.22 16.70 22.14
CA THR A 240 8.09 17.55 22.50
C THR A 240 7.50 18.23 21.26
N ALA A 241 6.20 18.44 21.23
CA ALA A 241 5.52 19.11 20.12
C ALA A 241 6.04 20.55 19.87
N ASP A 242 6.55 21.23 20.92
CA ASP A 242 7.10 22.59 20.82
C ASP A 242 8.45 22.67 20.07
N SER A 243 9.13 21.56 19.87
CA SER A 243 10.41 21.57 19.16
C SER A 243 10.25 22.06 17.72
N PRO A 244 11.10 23.00 17.25
CA PRO A 244 11.04 23.51 15.87
C PRO A 244 11.17 22.43 14.80
N ALA A 245 11.94 21.37 15.08
CA ALA A 245 12.16 20.26 14.16
C ALA A 245 10.98 19.26 14.11
N SER A 246 9.94 19.44 14.93
CA SER A 246 8.73 18.61 14.87
C SER A 246 7.87 19.02 13.68
N LEU A 247 7.78 18.16 12.67
CA LEU A 247 6.94 18.39 11.49
C LEU A 247 5.56 17.76 11.63
N PHE A 248 5.47 16.63 12.33
CA PHE A 248 4.21 15.93 12.58
C PHE A 248 3.95 15.82 14.07
N TRP A 249 2.68 15.85 14.43
CA TRP A 249 2.24 15.69 15.80
C TRP A 249 1.32 14.48 15.96
N ILE A 250 1.48 13.80 17.09
CA ILE A 250 0.72 12.61 17.48
C ILE A 250 -0.18 12.99 18.66
N ALA A 251 -1.49 12.87 18.46
CA ALA A 251 -2.47 12.96 19.55
C ALA A 251 -2.54 11.61 20.30
N ILE A 252 -1.57 11.36 21.17
CA ILE A 252 -1.29 10.03 21.77
C ILE A 252 -2.43 9.46 22.65
N ARG A 253 -3.51 10.20 22.86
CA ARG A 253 -4.73 9.79 23.57
C ARG A 253 -5.93 9.60 22.66
N GLN A 254 -5.76 9.77 21.36
CA GLN A 254 -6.82 9.68 20.36
C GLN A 254 -6.56 8.51 19.41
N ASP A 255 -7.62 7.94 18.87
CA ASP A 255 -7.53 6.93 17.79
C ASP A 255 -7.29 7.62 16.45
N ALA A 256 -6.10 8.16 16.27
CA ALA A 256 -5.75 8.95 15.10
C ALA A 256 -4.27 8.76 14.69
N PRO A 257 -3.98 8.78 13.37
CA PRO A 257 -2.60 8.78 12.87
C PRO A 257 -1.90 10.10 13.21
N PRO A 258 -0.56 10.16 13.09
CA PRO A 258 0.18 11.42 13.09
C PRO A 258 -0.34 12.35 11.98
N ARG A 259 -0.31 13.65 12.24
CA ARG A 259 -0.72 14.68 11.27
C ARG A 259 0.26 15.85 11.29
N LEU A 260 0.30 16.60 10.20
CA LEU A 260 1.10 17.83 10.12
C LEU A 260 0.75 18.78 11.29
N LYS A 261 1.76 19.38 11.87
CA LYS A 261 1.62 20.33 12.99
C LYS A 261 0.65 21.49 12.69
N SER A 262 0.59 21.94 11.43
CA SER A 262 -0.31 23.00 10.97
C SER A 262 -1.81 22.67 11.09
N LEU A 263 -2.17 21.39 11.30
CA LEU A 263 -3.55 20.94 11.46
C LEU A 263 -4.03 20.94 12.92
N PHE A 264 -3.18 21.30 13.87
CA PHE A 264 -3.49 21.35 15.29
C PHE A 264 -3.53 22.78 15.81
N LYS A 265 -4.30 23.00 16.88
CA LYS A 265 -4.34 24.29 17.57
C LYS A 265 -3.21 24.38 18.60
N ASP A 266 -2.67 25.57 18.79
CA ASP A 266 -1.60 25.80 19.77
C ASP A 266 -1.97 25.41 21.21
N SER A 267 -3.24 25.50 21.58
CA SER A 267 -3.74 25.12 22.91
C SER A 267 -3.64 23.62 23.21
N GLU A 268 -3.42 22.78 22.20
CA GLU A 268 -3.39 21.31 22.34
C GLU A 268 -1.98 20.77 22.55
N LYS A 269 -0.93 21.58 22.35
CA LYS A 269 0.48 21.17 22.30
C LYS A 269 0.95 20.32 23.49
N GLN A 270 0.50 20.64 24.70
CA GLN A 270 0.92 19.93 25.91
C GLN A 270 0.51 18.45 25.99
N TYR A 271 -0.40 17.99 25.12
CA TYR A 271 -0.87 16.61 25.04
C TYR A 271 -0.38 15.87 23.80
N LEU A 272 0.52 16.49 23.04
CA LEU A 272 1.00 15.98 21.76
C LEU A 272 2.47 15.57 21.85
N LEU A 273 2.84 14.54 21.08
CA LEU A 273 4.23 14.24 20.80
C LEU A 273 4.60 14.74 19.40
N GLY A 274 5.80 15.26 19.25
CA GLY A 274 6.36 15.67 17.98
C GLY A 274 7.19 14.56 17.33
N ILE A 275 7.14 14.47 16.02
CA ILE A 275 8.03 13.62 15.21
C ILE A 275 9.03 14.55 14.50
N ASN A 276 10.31 14.30 14.70
CA ASN A 276 11.42 14.92 13.98
C ASN A 276 11.95 13.95 12.93
N PRO A 277 11.59 14.11 11.64
CA PRO A 277 12.08 13.27 10.56
C PRO A 277 13.40 13.79 9.93
N THR A 278 13.96 14.90 10.40
CA THR A 278 15.11 15.58 9.75
C THR A 278 16.28 14.64 9.45
N PRO A 279 16.76 13.78 10.40
CA PRO A 279 17.89 12.91 10.07
C PRO A 279 17.56 11.85 9.00
N LEU A 280 16.29 11.43 8.90
CA LEU A 280 15.83 10.55 7.83
C LEU A 280 15.78 11.30 6.49
N LEU A 281 15.31 12.54 6.48
CA LEU A 281 15.25 13.37 5.28
C LEU A 281 16.66 13.66 4.73
N ASP A 282 17.62 13.97 5.61
CA ASP A 282 19.03 14.16 5.24
C ASP A 282 19.61 12.88 4.62
N ALA A 283 19.29 11.71 5.18
CA ALA A 283 19.75 10.44 4.63
C ALA A 283 19.08 10.10 3.27
N ILE A 284 17.83 10.48 3.06
CA ILE A 284 17.13 10.36 1.78
C ILE A 284 17.79 11.26 0.73
N GLU A 285 18.07 12.51 1.07
CA GLU A 285 18.71 13.46 0.17
C GLU A 285 20.12 12.98 -0.23
N GLU A 286 20.92 12.55 0.75
CA GLU A 286 22.25 11.95 0.52
C GLU A 286 22.17 10.77 -0.44
N TYR A 287 21.20 9.86 -0.25
CA TYR A 287 20.98 8.71 -1.13
C TYR A 287 20.61 9.12 -2.56
N LEU A 288 19.71 10.10 -2.72
CA LEU A 288 19.26 10.55 -4.04
C LEU A 288 20.34 11.30 -4.83
N GLN A 289 21.24 12.01 -4.13
CA GLN A 289 22.39 12.73 -4.74
C GLN A 289 23.56 11.80 -5.03
N ALA A 290 23.63 10.62 -4.40
CA ALA A 290 24.74 9.69 -4.57
C ALA A 290 24.68 8.97 -5.93
N ASP A 291 25.87 8.80 -6.54
CA ASP A 291 26.03 7.92 -7.70
C ASP A 291 25.68 6.47 -7.34
N ALA A 292 25.28 5.67 -8.33
CA ALA A 292 24.87 4.27 -8.14
C ALA A 292 25.89 3.44 -7.33
N SER A 293 27.20 3.66 -7.54
CA SER A 293 28.28 2.98 -6.81
C SER A 293 28.39 3.37 -5.35
N LYS A 294 27.91 4.55 -4.97
CA LYS A 294 27.97 5.08 -3.59
C LYS A 294 26.70 4.78 -2.79
N ARG A 295 25.58 4.53 -3.47
CA ARG A 295 24.30 4.24 -2.81
C ARG A 295 24.34 3.04 -1.87
N ALA A 296 25.16 2.04 -2.19
CA ALA A 296 25.35 0.86 -1.34
C ALA A 296 25.95 1.17 0.06
N PHE A 297 26.58 2.33 0.21
CA PHE A 297 27.22 2.78 1.45
C PHE A 297 26.48 3.96 2.11
N ALA A 298 25.31 4.34 1.58
CA ALA A 298 24.50 5.42 2.15
C ALA A 298 23.96 5.03 3.53
N ARG A 299 23.74 6.03 4.39
CA ARG A 299 23.12 5.83 5.71
C ARG A 299 21.71 5.27 5.65
N LEU A 300 21.01 5.48 4.53
CA LEU A 300 19.67 4.96 4.30
C LEU A 300 19.78 3.52 3.79
N PRO A 301 19.41 2.50 4.58
CA PRO A 301 19.36 1.12 4.09
C PRO A 301 18.20 0.98 3.10
N VAL A 302 18.50 0.92 1.81
CA VAL A 302 17.50 0.79 0.75
C VAL A 302 17.61 -0.59 0.12
N THR A 303 16.46 -1.23 -0.02
CA THR A 303 16.35 -2.46 -0.80
C THR A 303 16.21 -2.11 -2.29
N GLU A 304 16.71 -2.98 -3.19
CA GLU A 304 16.55 -2.81 -4.65
C GLU A 304 15.08 -2.71 -5.13
N ARG A 305 14.13 -3.02 -4.24
CA ARG A 305 12.70 -2.99 -4.52
C ARG A 305 12.07 -1.61 -4.47
N LEU A 306 12.76 -0.61 -3.89
CA LEU A 306 12.30 0.78 -3.86
C LEU A 306 13.02 1.59 -4.93
N THR A 307 12.25 2.20 -5.83
CA THR A 307 12.82 3.05 -6.88
C THR A 307 13.19 4.44 -6.35
N PRO A 308 14.15 5.16 -6.97
CA PRO A 308 14.51 6.52 -6.59
C PRO A 308 13.31 7.48 -6.54
N GLU A 309 12.34 7.33 -7.46
CA GLU A 309 11.13 8.15 -7.48
C GLU A 309 10.22 7.88 -6.27
N GLN A 310 10.17 6.61 -5.82
CA GLN A 310 9.42 6.25 -4.60
C GLN A 310 10.11 6.85 -3.37
N ILE A 311 11.43 6.82 -3.30
CA ILE A 311 12.21 7.44 -2.22
C ILE A 311 12.02 8.96 -2.23
N GLN A 312 12.03 9.59 -3.39
CA GLN A 312 11.76 11.02 -3.55
C GLN A 312 10.33 11.36 -3.10
N HIS A 313 9.33 10.53 -3.45
CA HIS A 313 7.96 10.69 -2.97
C HIS A 313 7.88 10.64 -1.44
N LEU A 314 8.60 9.73 -0.80
CA LEU A 314 8.65 9.59 0.66
C LEU A 314 9.35 10.79 1.30
N GLY A 315 10.46 11.27 0.74
CA GLY A 315 11.11 12.51 1.16
C GLY A 315 10.15 13.70 1.15
N ALA A 316 9.36 13.84 0.08
CA ALA A 316 8.32 14.86 -0.01
C ALA A 316 7.13 14.62 0.93
N ALA A 317 6.80 13.36 1.25
CA ALA A 317 5.70 13.04 2.16
C ALA A 317 6.03 13.35 3.62
N TRP A 318 7.27 13.11 4.03
CA TRP A 318 7.77 13.32 5.40
C TRP A 318 8.43 14.69 5.61
N GLY A 319 8.73 15.42 4.53
CA GLY A 319 9.29 16.76 4.57
C GLY A 319 8.25 17.85 4.80
N ASP A 320 8.74 19.07 4.79
CA ASP A 320 7.88 20.24 4.85
C ASP A 320 7.12 20.37 3.53
N THR A 321 5.82 20.17 3.60
CA THR A 321 5.00 20.19 2.41
C THR A 321 4.64 21.62 2.05
N ALA A 322 5.01 22.05 0.85
CA ALA A 322 4.51 23.30 0.29
C ALA A 322 2.98 23.40 0.47
N GLU A 323 2.53 24.55 0.92
CA GLU A 323 1.10 24.82 1.02
C GLU A 323 0.43 24.60 -0.34
N ARG A 324 -0.82 24.15 -0.31
CA ARG A 324 -1.57 23.94 -1.55
C ARG A 324 -1.76 25.25 -2.28
N THR A 325 -1.29 25.31 -3.50
CA THR A 325 -1.39 26.50 -4.37
C THR A 325 -2.85 26.88 -4.62
N PHE A 326 -3.78 25.91 -4.64
CA PHE A 326 -5.18 26.15 -4.97
C PHE A 326 -6.14 25.57 -3.91
N ARG A 327 -7.13 26.38 -3.54
CA ARG A 327 -8.25 25.96 -2.70
C ARG A 327 -9.19 25.07 -3.51
N ARG A 328 -9.72 24.02 -2.88
CA ARG A 328 -10.75 23.18 -3.47
C ARG A 328 -12.13 23.78 -3.27
N ILE A 329 -12.92 23.76 -4.33
CA ILE A 329 -14.29 24.24 -4.35
C ILE A 329 -15.22 23.03 -4.49
N PRO A 330 -16.23 22.84 -3.61
CA PRO A 330 -17.24 21.82 -3.82
C PRO A 330 -17.89 21.99 -5.19
N ALA A 331 -18.13 20.90 -5.88
CA ALA A 331 -18.78 20.93 -7.20
C ALA A 331 -19.83 19.82 -7.27
N GLN A 332 -20.77 19.99 -8.19
CA GLN A 332 -21.78 19.00 -8.53
C GLN A 332 -21.68 18.71 -10.02
N GLY A 333 -22.06 17.52 -10.43
CA GLY A 333 -22.01 17.08 -11.82
C GLY A 333 -21.33 15.73 -11.95
N THR A 334 -21.20 15.31 -13.19
CA THR A 334 -20.54 14.06 -13.56
C THR A 334 -19.37 14.34 -14.50
N MET A 335 -18.43 13.42 -14.57
CA MET A 335 -17.29 13.43 -15.47
C MET A 335 -17.15 12.05 -16.11
N THR A 336 -17.03 12.04 -17.42
CA THR A 336 -16.73 10.80 -18.15
C THR A 336 -15.23 10.54 -18.14
N ILE A 337 -14.83 9.32 -17.83
CA ILE A 337 -13.43 8.94 -17.81
C ILE A 337 -13.19 7.62 -18.56
N CYS A 338 -11.98 7.43 -19.08
CA CYS A 338 -11.45 6.15 -19.50
C CYS A 338 -10.10 5.88 -18.83
N LEU A 339 -9.71 4.61 -18.72
CA LEU A 339 -8.54 4.17 -17.95
C LEU A 339 -7.47 3.58 -18.86
N GLY A 340 -6.21 3.93 -18.59
CA GLY A 340 -5.04 3.34 -19.22
C GLY A 340 -4.66 3.96 -20.57
N MET A 341 -3.39 3.75 -20.94
CA MET A 341 -2.83 4.32 -22.19
C MET A 341 -3.61 3.92 -23.43
N SER A 342 -4.09 2.68 -23.52
CA SER A 342 -4.78 2.17 -24.71
C SER A 342 -6.11 2.85 -24.94
N ALA A 343 -6.92 3.03 -23.88
CA ALA A 343 -8.20 3.73 -23.96
C ALA A 343 -8.01 5.21 -24.23
N VAL A 344 -7.09 5.86 -23.50
CA VAL A 344 -6.78 7.29 -23.70
C VAL A 344 -6.32 7.57 -25.12
N HIS A 345 -5.43 6.74 -25.66
CA HIS A 345 -4.94 6.86 -27.03
C HIS A 345 -6.08 6.70 -28.05
N TYR A 346 -6.97 5.72 -27.86
CA TYR A 346 -8.10 5.46 -28.75
C TYR A 346 -9.06 6.64 -28.80
N PHE A 347 -9.48 7.16 -27.67
CA PHE A 347 -10.42 8.28 -27.62
C PHE A 347 -9.81 9.60 -28.11
N LEU A 348 -8.53 9.86 -27.80
CA LEU A 348 -7.81 11.02 -28.36
C LEU A 348 -7.60 10.92 -29.87
N ALA A 349 -7.51 9.71 -30.43
CA ALA A 349 -7.42 9.47 -31.86
C ALA A 349 -8.78 9.61 -32.60
N GLY A 350 -9.84 9.99 -31.91
CA GLY A 350 -11.19 10.04 -32.47
C GLY A 350 -11.73 8.65 -32.76
N GLU A 351 -11.58 7.75 -31.80
CA GLU A 351 -12.04 6.35 -31.82
C GLU A 351 -11.41 5.50 -32.93
N LYS A 352 -10.16 5.80 -33.27
CA LYS A 352 -9.38 5.04 -34.24
C LYS A 352 -8.48 4.04 -33.57
N ASP A 353 -8.40 2.83 -34.13
CA ASP A 353 -7.46 1.82 -33.68
C ASP A 353 -6.01 2.26 -33.89
N PHE A 354 -5.09 1.73 -33.07
CA PHE A 354 -3.67 2.09 -33.13
C PHE A 354 -3.06 1.82 -34.51
N GLY A 355 -3.44 0.72 -35.15
CA GLY A 355 -3.02 0.42 -36.53
C GLY A 355 -3.44 1.48 -37.56
N ASP A 356 -4.58 2.14 -37.34
CA ASP A 356 -5.04 3.20 -38.23
C ASP A 356 -4.34 4.53 -37.97
N VAL A 357 -3.95 4.79 -36.72
CA VAL A 357 -3.14 5.97 -36.35
C VAL A 357 -1.73 5.89 -36.96
N LEU A 358 -1.16 4.67 -37.08
CA LEU A 358 0.16 4.45 -37.68
C LEU A 358 0.19 4.57 -39.21
N LYS A 359 -0.97 4.59 -39.87
CA LYS A 359 -1.04 4.79 -41.32
C LYS A 359 -0.79 6.27 -41.62
N ALA A 360 0.46 6.61 -42.01
CA ALA A 360 0.77 7.94 -42.52
C ALA A 360 -0.07 8.24 -43.77
N PRO A 361 -0.59 9.47 -43.94
CA PRO A 361 -1.22 9.85 -45.20
C PRO A 361 -0.18 9.83 -46.33
N ASP A 362 -0.42 9.00 -47.35
CA ASP A 362 0.10 9.01 -48.72
C ASP A 362 1.58 9.26 -49.01
N GLU A 363 2.53 8.66 -48.27
CA GLU A 363 3.85 8.37 -48.83
C GLU A 363 3.87 6.99 -49.53
N PRO A 364 4.53 6.87 -50.74
CA PRO A 364 4.53 5.61 -51.49
C PRO A 364 5.19 4.49 -50.68
N ARG A 365 4.38 3.55 -50.27
CA ARG A 365 4.76 2.40 -49.45
C ARG A 365 5.70 1.48 -50.22
N ASN A 366 6.87 1.21 -49.68
CA ASN A 366 7.61 0.00 -50.04
C ASN A 366 6.72 -1.21 -49.72
N ALA A 367 6.50 -2.04 -50.75
CA ALA A 367 5.46 -3.08 -50.85
C ALA A 367 5.53 -4.24 -49.84
N ASN A 368 6.39 -4.18 -48.80
CA ASN A 368 6.60 -5.27 -47.86
C ASN A 368 5.76 -5.18 -46.57
N PHE A 369 4.96 -4.14 -46.41
CA PHE A 369 4.00 -4.02 -45.30
C PHE A 369 2.56 -4.39 -45.66
N ALA A 370 2.39 -4.87 -46.90
CA ALA A 370 1.09 -5.35 -47.35
C ALA A 370 0.74 -6.67 -46.68
N SER A 371 -0.38 -6.67 -46.02
CA SER A 371 -1.18 -7.86 -45.75
C SER A 371 -0.55 -8.97 -44.92
N LYS A 372 -0.34 -8.74 -43.61
CA LYS A 372 -0.46 -9.88 -42.71
C LYS A 372 -1.27 -9.50 -41.49
N LYS A 373 -2.48 -10.05 -41.51
CA LYS A 373 -3.41 -10.26 -40.40
C LYS A 373 -4.07 -9.00 -39.84
N LYS A 374 -5.20 -8.64 -40.44
CA LYS A 374 -6.35 -8.14 -39.67
C LYS A 374 -6.57 -9.14 -38.53
N GLY A 375 -6.36 -8.75 -37.30
CA GLY A 375 -6.70 -9.58 -36.12
C GLY A 375 -5.55 -10.14 -35.30
N ALA A 376 -4.30 -9.71 -35.46
CA ALA A 376 -3.28 -10.04 -34.45
C ALA A 376 -3.60 -9.20 -33.20
N PRO A 377 -3.82 -9.84 -32.02
CA PRO A 377 -4.05 -9.08 -30.78
C PRO A 377 -2.83 -8.21 -30.54
N ASP A 378 -3.08 -6.95 -30.19
CA ASP A 378 -2.02 -6.04 -29.76
C ASP A 378 -1.39 -6.60 -28.48
N ILE A 379 -0.19 -7.16 -28.61
CA ILE A 379 0.53 -7.81 -27.52
C ILE A 379 0.78 -6.83 -26.35
N TRP A 380 0.71 -5.53 -26.62
CA TRP A 380 0.95 -4.47 -25.67
C TRP A 380 -0.33 -3.79 -25.16
N ALA A 381 -1.51 -4.15 -25.68
CA ALA A 381 -2.78 -3.60 -25.20
C ALA A 381 -2.97 -3.79 -23.70
N ASN A 382 -2.40 -4.86 -23.15
CA ASN A 382 -2.54 -5.25 -21.75
C ASN A 382 -1.25 -5.08 -20.92
N SER A 383 -0.18 -4.54 -21.48
CA SER A 383 1.08 -4.40 -20.74
C SER A 383 1.03 -3.33 -19.65
N PHE A 384 0.01 -2.47 -19.69
CA PHE A 384 -0.27 -1.41 -18.72
C PHE A 384 -1.58 -1.63 -17.96
N ASP A 385 -2.47 -2.42 -18.54
CA ASP A 385 -3.74 -2.80 -17.94
C ASP A 385 -3.50 -4.09 -17.14
N ALA A 386 -3.50 -4.03 -15.82
CA ALA A 386 -3.35 -5.19 -14.97
C ALA A 386 -4.48 -6.19 -15.28
N GLN A 387 -4.15 -7.28 -16.00
CA GLN A 387 -5.13 -8.34 -16.22
C GLN A 387 -5.46 -9.03 -14.90
N PRO A 388 -6.73 -9.37 -14.65
CA PRO A 388 -7.09 -10.26 -13.56
C PRO A 388 -6.45 -11.63 -13.84
N VAL A 389 -5.64 -12.09 -12.90
CA VAL A 389 -5.10 -13.46 -12.92
C VAL A 389 -6.28 -14.43 -13.02
N ALA A 390 -6.27 -15.29 -14.04
CA ALA A 390 -7.31 -16.28 -14.27
C ALA A 390 -7.66 -17.02 -12.96
N ARG A 391 -8.95 -17.16 -12.69
CA ARG A 391 -9.49 -17.88 -11.54
C ARG A 391 -8.95 -19.31 -11.54
N TRP A 392 -8.14 -19.64 -10.55
CA TRP A 392 -7.82 -21.03 -10.24
C TRP A 392 -8.65 -21.48 -9.03
N GLU A 393 -9.44 -22.52 -9.18
CA GLU A 393 -10.17 -23.16 -8.09
C GLU A 393 -9.37 -24.38 -7.61
N PRO A 394 -9.05 -24.51 -6.30
CA PRO A 394 -8.39 -25.70 -5.79
C PRO A 394 -9.36 -26.89 -5.83
N GLY A 395 -9.03 -27.90 -6.64
CA GLY A 395 -9.79 -29.14 -6.72
C GLY A 395 -10.29 -29.52 -8.13
N GLU A 396 -10.10 -28.66 -9.13
CA GLU A 396 -10.32 -29.06 -10.52
C GLU A 396 -9.06 -29.69 -11.12
N PRO A 397 -9.18 -30.78 -11.88
CA PRO A 397 -8.05 -31.35 -12.62
C PRO A 397 -7.56 -30.31 -13.62
N MET A 398 -6.24 -30.20 -13.77
CA MET A 398 -5.59 -29.33 -14.75
C MET A 398 -6.14 -29.71 -16.14
N GLU A 399 -7.14 -28.96 -16.61
CA GLU A 399 -7.53 -29.06 -18.02
C GLU A 399 -6.40 -28.47 -18.87
N GLU A 400 -5.94 -29.28 -19.81
CA GLU A 400 -5.08 -28.84 -20.90
C GLU A 400 -5.65 -27.56 -21.51
N ILE A 401 -4.86 -26.48 -21.53
CA ILE A 401 -5.24 -25.22 -22.16
C ILE A 401 -5.43 -25.52 -23.65
N LYS A 402 -6.67 -25.78 -24.04
CA LYS A 402 -7.05 -25.78 -25.45
C LYS A 402 -7.03 -24.32 -25.90
N TYR A 403 -6.01 -23.98 -26.66
CA TYR A 403 -6.00 -22.75 -27.44
C TYR A 403 -7.16 -22.83 -28.42
N SER A 404 -8.30 -22.24 -28.08
CA SER A 404 -9.39 -22.00 -29.00
C SER A 404 -8.88 -21.06 -30.08
N SER A 405 -9.02 -21.46 -31.34
CA SER A 405 -8.67 -20.69 -32.52
C SER A 405 -9.32 -19.30 -32.48
N PRO A 406 -8.63 -18.25 -32.98
CA PRO A 406 -9.11 -16.85 -32.90
C PRO A 406 -10.37 -16.54 -33.70
N GLU A 407 -11.05 -17.52 -34.29
CA GLU A 407 -12.14 -17.29 -35.24
C GLU A 407 -13.52 -17.06 -34.62
N THR A 408 -13.69 -17.18 -33.29
CA THR A 408 -15.02 -17.10 -32.65
C THR A 408 -15.29 -15.82 -31.86
N LEU A 409 -14.42 -14.81 -31.92
CA LEU A 409 -14.58 -13.52 -31.21
C LEU A 409 -14.64 -12.31 -32.15
N ILE A 410 -15.13 -12.47 -33.36
CA ILE A 410 -15.46 -11.33 -34.24
C ILE A 410 -16.97 -11.25 -34.38
N ALA A 411 -17.61 -10.68 -33.38
CA ALA A 411 -18.95 -10.10 -33.55
C ALA A 411 -19.09 -8.90 -32.62
N ASP A 412 -19.11 -7.73 -33.22
CA ASP A 412 -19.70 -6.48 -32.76
C ASP A 412 -19.69 -6.15 -31.27
N ASN A 413 -18.68 -5.36 -30.83
CA ASN A 413 -18.92 -4.15 -30.03
C ASN A 413 -17.56 -3.51 -29.66
N ASN A 414 -17.11 -2.52 -30.44
CA ASN A 414 -15.94 -1.70 -30.10
C ASN A 414 -16.10 -0.92 -28.78
N LEU A 415 -17.31 -0.81 -28.25
CA LEU A 415 -17.59 -0.19 -26.96
C LEU A 415 -17.12 -1.03 -25.74
N ASP A 416 -17.06 -2.34 -25.85
CA ASP A 416 -16.61 -3.21 -24.76
C ASP A 416 -15.08 -3.27 -24.62
N LYS A 417 -14.34 -2.90 -25.68
CA LYS A 417 -12.87 -2.94 -25.68
C LYS A 417 -12.23 -1.81 -24.86
N TYR A 418 -12.86 -0.64 -24.81
CA TYR A 418 -12.40 0.54 -24.08
C TYR A 418 -13.55 1.15 -23.27
N PRO A 419 -13.81 0.62 -22.07
CA PRO A 419 -14.94 1.06 -21.25
C PRO A 419 -14.75 2.52 -20.81
N VAL A 420 -15.86 3.25 -20.79
CA VAL A 420 -15.96 4.59 -20.21
C VAL A 420 -16.82 4.54 -18.95
N TYR A 421 -16.49 5.40 -17.99
CA TYR A 421 -17.15 5.45 -16.70
C TYR A 421 -17.63 6.87 -16.42
N GLU A 422 -18.85 7.00 -15.93
CA GLU A 422 -19.40 8.26 -15.48
C GLU A 422 -19.28 8.38 -13.95
N LEU A 423 -18.51 9.36 -13.47
CA LEU A 423 -18.18 9.54 -12.06
C LEU A 423 -18.74 10.86 -11.53
N LEU A 424 -19.13 10.86 -10.26
CA LEU A 424 -19.59 12.06 -9.57
C LEU A 424 -18.40 12.95 -9.18
N ILE A 425 -18.52 14.25 -9.45
CA ILE A 425 -17.55 15.27 -9.02
C ILE A 425 -17.87 15.64 -7.58
N VAL A 426 -16.90 15.47 -6.67
CA VAL A 426 -17.01 15.86 -5.26
C VAL A 426 -16.52 17.29 -5.04
N ASN A 427 -15.39 17.61 -5.61
CA ASN A 427 -14.81 18.96 -5.62
C ASN A 427 -13.78 19.09 -6.73
N HIS A 428 -13.40 20.33 -7.04
CA HIS A 428 -12.39 20.62 -8.05
C HIS A 428 -11.44 21.75 -7.60
N SER A 429 -10.35 21.88 -8.32
CA SER A 429 -9.39 22.97 -8.31
C SER A 429 -8.88 23.19 -9.74
N PRO A 430 -8.18 24.29 -10.06
CA PRO A 430 -7.62 24.49 -11.40
C PRO A 430 -6.71 23.35 -11.88
N SER A 431 -6.09 22.62 -10.98
CA SER A 431 -5.15 21.52 -11.30
C SER A 431 -5.77 20.12 -11.27
N GLY A 432 -7.06 19.96 -10.90
CA GLY A 432 -7.67 18.63 -10.89
C GLY A 432 -8.96 18.50 -10.09
N TYR A 433 -9.46 17.28 -10.02
CA TYR A 433 -10.77 16.94 -9.47
C TYR A 433 -10.66 15.87 -8.37
N CYS A 434 -11.63 15.86 -7.48
CA CYS A 434 -11.94 14.71 -6.63
C CYS A 434 -13.20 14.05 -7.16
N LEU A 435 -13.11 12.81 -7.57
CA LEU A 435 -14.19 12.02 -8.16
C LEU A 435 -14.60 10.90 -7.21
N SER A 436 -15.88 10.52 -7.26
CA SER A 436 -16.44 9.42 -6.49
C SER A 436 -17.00 8.35 -7.42
N TRP A 437 -16.60 7.10 -7.19
CA TRP A 437 -17.13 5.93 -7.88
C TRP A 437 -18.47 5.54 -7.24
N PRO A 438 -19.56 5.53 -8.02
CA PRO A 438 -20.88 5.24 -7.44
C PRO A 438 -21.10 3.76 -7.13
N ARG A 439 -20.39 2.87 -7.80
CA ARG A 439 -20.54 1.41 -7.70
C ARG A 439 -19.21 0.69 -7.85
N GLU A 440 -19.11 -0.23 -8.78
CA GLU A 440 -17.93 -1.05 -9.04
C GLU A 440 -16.74 -0.21 -9.51
N VAL A 441 -15.57 -0.56 -9.01
CA VAL A 441 -14.30 0.07 -9.36
C VAL A 441 -13.53 -0.90 -10.24
N PRO A 442 -13.09 -0.51 -11.44
CA PRO A 442 -12.30 -1.38 -12.31
C PRO A 442 -11.02 -1.85 -11.64
N SER A 443 -10.65 -3.11 -11.90
CA SER A 443 -9.41 -3.70 -11.35
C SER A 443 -8.14 -2.98 -11.81
N GLN A 444 -8.20 -2.29 -12.94
CA GLN A 444 -7.11 -1.49 -13.51
C GLN A 444 -6.84 -0.20 -12.73
N LEU A 445 -7.79 0.30 -11.93
CA LEU A 445 -7.61 1.57 -11.21
C LEU A 445 -6.54 1.45 -10.14
N GLN A 446 -5.45 2.17 -10.32
CA GLN A 446 -4.33 2.26 -9.39
C GLN A 446 -3.83 3.71 -9.26
N ALA A 447 -3.12 4.01 -8.18
CA ALA A 447 -2.43 5.29 -8.06
C ALA A 447 -1.34 5.41 -9.15
N GLY A 448 -1.29 6.56 -9.80
CA GLY A 448 -0.42 6.81 -10.94
C GLY A 448 -0.96 6.31 -12.28
N GLU A 449 -2.23 5.85 -12.35
CA GLU A 449 -2.83 5.41 -13.62
C GLU A 449 -3.16 6.59 -14.52
N LEU A 450 -2.92 6.42 -15.83
CA LEU A 450 -3.25 7.40 -16.85
C LEU A 450 -4.75 7.38 -17.12
N LEU A 451 -5.35 8.55 -17.24
CA LEU A 451 -6.77 8.73 -17.45
C LEU A 451 -7.03 9.67 -18.65
N GLY A 452 -8.01 9.33 -19.46
CA GLY A 452 -8.71 10.29 -20.29
C GLY A 452 -9.92 10.82 -19.53
N ILE A 453 -10.14 12.12 -19.56
CA ILE A 453 -11.30 12.76 -18.93
C ILE A 453 -12.03 13.65 -19.91
N GLN A 454 -13.36 13.70 -19.79
CA GLN A 454 -14.25 14.50 -20.60
C GLN A 454 -15.36 15.07 -19.71
N ASP A 455 -15.41 16.38 -19.59
CA ASP A 455 -16.40 17.07 -18.74
C ASP A 455 -17.79 17.05 -19.38
N THR A 456 -17.86 17.30 -20.70
CA THR A 456 -19.09 17.19 -21.50
C THR A 456 -18.80 16.51 -22.83
N ALA A 457 -19.77 15.76 -23.36
CA ALA A 457 -19.64 15.07 -24.65
C ALA A 457 -19.29 15.98 -25.84
N LYS A 458 -19.43 17.29 -25.69
CA LYS A 458 -19.07 18.30 -26.71
C LYS A 458 -17.62 18.77 -26.63
N GLN A 459 -16.92 18.47 -25.50
CA GLN A 459 -15.51 18.80 -25.30
C GLN A 459 -14.62 17.64 -25.73
N GLY A 460 -13.40 17.94 -26.18
CA GLY A 460 -12.39 16.93 -26.45
C GLY A 460 -11.92 16.25 -25.16
N TRP A 461 -11.30 15.08 -25.30
CA TRP A 461 -10.68 14.37 -24.20
C TRP A 461 -9.43 15.10 -23.72
N SER A 462 -9.31 15.22 -22.40
CA SER A 462 -8.13 15.73 -21.71
C SER A 462 -7.37 14.58 -21.02
N VAL A 463 -6.07 14.77 -20.81
CA VAL A 463 -5.20 13.78 -20.17
C VAL A 463 -5.03 14.11 -18.70
N ALA A 464 -5.25 13.13 -17.86
CA ALA A 464 -5.10 13.23 -16.41
C ALA A 464 -4.39 12.01 -15.83
N VAL A 465 -4.05 12.06 -14.54
CA VAL A 465 -3.47 10.95 -13.79
C VAL A 465 -4.16 10.79 -12.44
N ALA A 466 -4.40 9.55 -12.03
CA ALA A 466 -4.91 9.23 -10.70
C ALA A 466 -3.80 9.48 -9.66
N ARG A 467 -3.93 10.53 -8.85
CA ARG A 467 -2.91 10.89 -7.85
C ARG A 467 -3.06 10.15 -6.54
N TRP A 468 -4.29 9.86 -6.14
CA TRP A 468 -4.57 9.14 -4.92
C TRP A 468 -5.93 8.44 -5.00
N ILE A 469 -6.06 7.35 -4.27
CA ILE A 469 -7.29 6.57 -4.15
C ILE A 469 -7.56 6.31 -2.67
N ARG A 470 -8.81 6.33 -2.25
CA ARG A 470 -9.23 5.93 -0.91
C ARG A 470 -10.63 5.36 -0.89
N GLN A 471 -10.86 4.37 -0.07
CA GLN A 471 -12.20 3.94 0.31
C GLN A 471 -12.70 4.81 1.48
N VAL A 472 -13.97 5.14 1.45
CA VAL A 472 -14.60 6.01 2.46
C VAL A 472 -15.42 5.18 3.42
N ARG A 473 -15.39 5.52 4.71
CA ARG A 473 -16.29 4.91 5.70
C ARG A 473 -17.74 5.15 5.30
N GLY A 474 -18.56 4.09 5.36
CA GLY A 474 -19.96 4.16 4.92
C GLY A 474 -20.17 3.81 3.44
N GLY A 475 -19.09 3.51 2.71
CA GLY A 475 -19.12 3.02 1.32
C GLY A 475 -18.64 4.01 0.29
N GLY A 476 -18.27 3.47 -0.87
CA GLY A 476 -17.77 4.21 -2.02
C GLY A 476 -16.25 4.40 -2.02
N THR A 477 -15.72 4.62 -3.21
CA THR A 477 -14.30 4.90 -3.46
C THR A 477 -14.17 6.31 -4.00
N GLN A 478 -13.22 7.06 -3.48
CA GLN A 478 -12.85 8.37 -3.99
C GLN A 478 -11.45 8.33 -4.58
N MET A 479 -11.26 9.07 -5.66
CA MET A 479 -9.95 9.31 -6.24
C MET A 479 -9.72 10.80 -6.50
N GLY A 480 -8.48 11.24 -6.32
CA GLY A 480 -8.04 12.57 -6.77
C GLY A 480 -7.29 12.42 -8.06
N ILE A 481 -7.68 13.21 -9.05
CA ILE A 481 -7.00 13.27 -10.33
C ILE A 481 -6.31 14.63 -10.51
N GLU A 482 -5.20 14.61 -11.21
CA GLU A 482 -4.49 15.81 -11.65
C GLU A 482 -4.53 15.90 -13.16
N LEU A 483 -4.90 17.08 -13.65
CA LEU A 483 -4.90 17.37 -15.10
C LEU A 483 -3.46 17.51 -15.58
N ILE A 484 -3.07 16.67 -16.54
CA ILE A 484 -1.74 16.70 -17.17
C ILE A 484 -1.72 17.64 -18.36
N ALA A 485 -2.69 17.52 -19.26
CA ALA A 485 -2.81 18.36 -20.42
C ALA A 485 -4.27 18.44 -20.87
N PRO A 486 -4.72 19.60 -21.40
CA PRO A 486 -6.09 19.77 -21.91
C PRO A 486 -6.35 18.95 -23.17
N SER A 487 -5.30 18.54 -23.88
CA SER A 487 -5.35 17.68 -25.06
C SER A 487 -4.00 17.00 -25.25
N ALA A 488 -3.95 15.95 -26.06
CA ALA A 488 -2.71 15.35 -26.50
C ALA A 488 -2.88 14.77 -27.92
N GLN A 489 -1.78 14.67 -28.64
CA GLN A 489 -1.77 14.02 -29.96
C GLN A 489 -1.36 12.55 -29.79
N PRO A 490 -2.25 11.59 -30.10
CA PRO A 490 -1.90 10.19 -30.08
C PRO A 490 -0.94 9.86 -31.20
N CYS A 491 0.14 9.13 -30.89
CA CYS A 491 1.17 8.79 -31.85
C CYS A 491 1.76 7.41 -31.57
N GLY A 492 2.52 6.88 -32.53
CA GLY A 492 3.32 5.67 -32.37
C GLY A 492 4.78 6.02 -32.13
N LEU A 493 5.41 5.35 -31.19
CA LEU A 493 6.82 5.48 -30.88
C LEU A 493 7.55 4.17 -31.19
N GLN A 494 8.72 4.26 -31.84
CA GLN A 494 9.55 3.11 -32.16
C GLN A 494 10.96 3.31 -31.64
N LEU A 495 11.50 2.31 -30.95
CA LEU A 495 12.89 2.31 -30.54
C LEU A 495 13.77 1.85 -31.71
N VAL A 496 14.61 2.75 -32.20
CA VAL A 496 15.58 2.48 -33.26
C VAL A 496 16.87 1.99 -32.63
N ARG A 497 17.26 0.74 -32.89
CA ARG A 497 18.52 0.16 -32.42
C ARG A 497 19.63 0.42 -33.40
N LYS A 498 20.84 0.74 -32.91
CA LYS A 498 22.04 0.97 -33.75
C LYS A 498 22.49 -0.28 -34.54
N ALA A 499 22.20 -1.48 -34.03
CA ALA A 499 22.49 -2.75 -34.70
C ALA A 499 21.32 -3.71 -34.41
N GLY A 500 20.55 -4.07 -35.42
CA GLY A 500 19.45 -5.02 -35.36
C GLY A 500 18.11 -4.44 -35.81
N GLU A 501 17.05 -5.23 -35.68
CA GLU A 501 15.69 -4.81 -36.03
C GLU A 501 15.16 -3.77 -35.03
N SER A 502 14.48 -2.73 -35.54
CA SER A 502 13.77 -1.75 -34.73
C SER A 502 12.66 -2.43 -33.93
N SER A 503 12.30 -1.87 -32.76
CA SER A 503 11.18 -2.39 -31.94
C SER A 503 9.85 -2.29 -32.71
N GLN A 504 8.83 -3.00 -32.23
CA GLN A 504 7.46 -2.72 -32.62
C GLN A 504 7.06 -1.30 -32.19
N TYR A 505 6.09 -0.71 -32.86
CA TYR A 505 5.52 0.58 -32.46
C TYR A 505 4.77 0.44 -31.14
N LEU A 506 5.01 1.39 -30.26
CA LEU A 506 4.36 1.54 -28.96
C LEU A 506 3.46 2.76 -28.96
N ARG A 507 2.33 2.70 -28.24
CA ARG A 507 1.46 3.86 -28.06
C ARG A 507 2.19 4.93 -27.27
N ALA A 508 2.07 6.18 -27.72
CA ALA A 508 2.58 7.34 -27.04
C ALA A 508 1.62 8.53 -27.21
N LEU A 509 1.71 9.50 -26.31
CA LEU A 509 0.93 10.72 -26.36
C LEU A 509 1.88 11.91 -26.37
N LEU A 510 1.84 12.71 -27.41
CA LEU A 510 2.58 13.98 -27.49
C LEU A 510 1.74 15.07 -26.82
N LEU A 511 2.27 15.63 -25.75
CA LEU A 511 1.64 16.72 -24.99
C LEU A 511 2.04 18.07 -25.60
N PRO A 512 1.09 19.00 -25.78
CA PRO A 512 1.40 20.34 -26.24
C PRO A 512 2.18 21.13 -25.20
N GLU A 513 2.88 22.16 -25.66
CA GLU A 513 3.37 23.21 -24.79
C GLU A 513 2.20 23.95 -24.15
N ILE A 514 2.32 24.30 -22.87
CA ILE A 514 1.34 25.09 -22.14
C ILE A 514 2.04 26.36 -21.63
N GLU A 515 2.07 27.39 -22.48
CA GLU A 515 2.75 28.66 -22.22
C GLU A 515 2.29 29.33 -20.90
N ALA A 516 0.98 29.25 -20.60
CA ALA A 516 0.37 29.86 -19.42
C ALA A 516 0.99 29.40 -18.08
N ILE A 517 1.61 28.23 -18.04
CA ILE A 517 2.28 27.66 -16.85
C ILE A 517 3.73 27.30 -17.14
N SER A 518 4.31 27.82 -18.22
CA SER A 518 5.69 27.56 -18.64
C SER A 518 6.03 26.05 -18.72
N ARG A 519 5.09 25.24 -19.17
CA ARG A 519 5.27 23.79 -19.29
C ARG A 519 5.69 23.45 -20.72
N PRO A 520 6.90 22.91 -20.93
CA PRO A 520 7.36 22.55 -22.26
C PRO A 520 6.54 21.37 -22.84
N PRO A 521 6.57 21.17 -24.18
CA PRO A 521 5.99 19.99 -24.78
C PRO A 521 6.62 18.73 -24.18
N GLY A 522 5.82 17.68 -24.05
CA GLY A 522 6.24 16.44 -23.40
C GLY A 522 5.73 15.20 -24.12
N LEU A 523 6.29 14.05 -23.77
CA LEU A 523 5.86 12.76 -24.33
C LEU A 523 5.52 11.81 -23.19
N ILE A 524 4.32 11.23 -23.22
CA ILE A 524 3.95 10.12 -22.34
C ILE A 524 4.22 8.83 -23.10
N THR A 525 5.02 7.96 -22.50
CA THR A 525 5.46 6.69 -23.08
C THR A 525 5.28 5.54 -22.11
N PRO A 526 5.25 4.30 -22.61
CA PRO A 526 5.43 3.11 -21.79
C PRO A 526 6.77 3.12 -21.05
N ARG A 527 6.81 2.64 -19.82
CA ARG A 527 8.01 2.69 -18.97
C ARG A 527 9.13 1.74 -19.39
N MET A 528 8.78 0.53 -19.82
CA MET A 528 9.72 -0.56 -20.04
C MET A 528 10.79 -0.33 -21.13
N PRO A 529 10.48 0.28 -22.30
CA PRO A 529 11.45 0.42 -23.39
C PRO A 529 12.52 1.49 -23.16
N PHE A 530 12.38 2.33 -22.13
CA PHE A 530 13.20 3.53 -21.91
C PHE A 530 13.93 3.48 -20.56
N GLN A 531 14.21 2.28 -20.03
CA GLN A 531 15.14 2.12 -18.93
C GLN A 531 16.57 2.22 -19.47
N GLU A 532 17.37 3.13 -18.89
CA GLU A 532 18.79 3.26 -19.14
C GLU A 532 19.57 2.03 -18.67
#